data_5f317fcaabf9983c61071e0f56ed7563
#
_entry.id   5f317fcaabf9983c61071e0f56ed7563
#
_cell.length_a   1.000
_cell.length_b   1.000
_cell.length_c   1.000
_cell.angle_alpha   90.00
_cell.angle_beta   90.00
_cell.angle_gamma   90.00
#
_symmetry.space_group_name_H-M   'P 1'
#
loop_
_entity.id
_entity.type
_entity.pdbx_description
1 polymer ?
#
loop_
_entity_poly.entity_id
_entity_poly.type
_entity_poly.pdbx_seq_one_letter_code
_entity_poly.pdbx_strand_id
1 'polypeptide(L)'
;MALAGFACLLNPMLDRVERQYLEATEEPMVDVAEILAALLSNQPTHDLAAPEAWQLGMSSVKTRPLHAQIYNLMKEKVLMDFYITDTEGTIVYDSGELAAVGDDFSIYRDVRLTLKGEYGARSSRTDEEDPTSSVMYVGAPIMHGEEIIGVLSVYKPQRSMLLFIIETKRRLVFFGVMAMLLVLTLGWFLSRWVTHPLRRLTAYAAAVSKGERPEAPKMPGYNLRILGETTEAMREALENRKYVESYVQSLTHEMKSPVAGIRGAAELLYEDLTPEKRDLFLGNIQSESIRLQTLVDQLLALSSLENRKTLGAPVLVSLSAMVRRVVNHCESNTLQKQIVFEVVDCEADTVWGEEFLLETAISNLLQNAIDFSPAGGRIVLRISSTEEEVQLLIEDSGAGIPEFALDQIFDRFYSLPRPGSERKSSGLGLCFVREAVALHRGKLTISNRATGSGVSAELVFPLGVAH
;
A
#
# COMPACT_ATOMS: atom_id res chain seq x y z
N MET A 1 1.38 14.88 -21.44
CA MET A 1 0.78 16.13 -20.93
C MET A 1 1.76 16.98 -20.13
N ALA A 2 2.49 16.49 -19.13
CA ALA A 2 3.43 17.29 -18.33
C ALA A 2 4.55 17.95 -19.16
N LEU A 3 5.15 17.25 -20.13
CA LEU A 3 6.17 17.79 -21.04
C LEU A 3 5.64 18.91 -21.92
N ALA A 4 4.43 18.79 -22.44
CA ALA A 4 3.81 19.84 -23.27
C ALA A 4 3.46 21.08 -22.43
N GLY A 5 2.96 20.90 -21.21
CA GLY A 5 2.70 22.01 -20.28
C GLY A 5 3.98 22.72 -19.87
N PHE A 6 5.06 22.00 -19.62
CA PHE A 6 6.36 22.57 -19.29
C PHE A 6 6.95 23.37 -20.44
N ALA A 7 6.93 22.84 -21.67
CA ALA A 7 7.39 23.56 -22.87
C ALA A 7 6.56 24.82 -23.13
N CYS A 8 5.26 24.77 -22.89
CA CYS A 8 4.35 25.90 -23.05
C CYS A 8 4.65 27.05 -22.07
N LEU A 9 5.14 26.74 -20.87
CA LEU A 9 5.55 27.75 -19.89
C LEU A 9 6.97 28.28 -20.12
N LEU A 10 7.88 27.39 -20.57
CA LEU A 10 9.29 27.75 -20.73
C LEU A 10 9.56 28.66 -21.95
N ASN A 11 8.92 28.36 -23.10
CA ASN A 11 9.13 29.12 -24.32
C ASN A 11 8.81 30.62 -24.17
N PRO A 12 7.67 31.07 -23.63
CA PRO A 12 7.37 32.45 -23.43
C PRO A 12 8.37 33.17 -22.48
N MET A 13 8.90 32.42 -21.48
CA MET A 13 9.92 32.96 -20.57
C MET A 13 11.25 33.19 -21.29
N LEU A 14 11.67 32.26 -22.14
CA LEU A 14 12.89 32.37 -22.92
C LEU A 14 12.81 33.54 -23.92
N ASP A 15 11.68 33.71 -24.60
CA ASP A 15 11.44 34.82 -25.53
C ASP A 15 11.39 36.18 -24.81
N ARG A 16 10.83 36.21 -23.60
CA ARG A 16 10.79 37.43 -22.78
C ARG A 16 12.18 37.85 -22.33
N VAL A 17 13.03 36.91 -21.92
CA VAL A 17 14.43 37.21 -21.56
C VAL A 17 15.17 37.85 -22.74
N GLU A 18 15.06 37.27 -23.95
CA GLU A 18 15.70 37.81 -25.14
C GLU A 18 15.22 39.21 -25.45
N ARG A 19 13.91 39.44 -25.44
CA ARG A 19 13.31 40.75 -25.72
C ARG A 19 13.77 41.84 -24.72
N GLN A 20 13.74 41.51 -23.42
CA GLN A 20 14.17 42.43 -22.37
C GLN A 20 15.65 42.86 -22.52
N TYR A 21 16.51 41.94 -22.95
CA TYR A 21 17.92 42.26 -23.18
C TYR A 21 18.13 43.12 -24.43
N LEU A 22 17.37 42.90 -25.50
CA LEU A 22 17.41 43.71 -26.69
C LEU A 22 16.94 45.14 -26.38
N GLU A 23 15.80 45.31 -25.72
CA GLU A 23 15.27 46.60 -25.27
C GLU A 23 16.27 47.36 -24.39
N ALA A 24 16.85 46.71 -23.39
CA ALA A 24 17.84 47.30 -22.50
C ALA A 24 19.15 47.73 -23.18
N THR A 25 19.42 47.22 -24.40
CA THR A 25 20.59 47.65 -25.18
C THR A 25 20.22 48.77 -26.16
N GLU A 26 19.04 48.69 -26.76
CA GLU A 26 18.56 49.64 -27.77
C GLU A 26 18.27 51.01 -27.15
N GLU A 27 17.62 51.08 -25.98
CA GLU A 27 17.26 52.32 -25.30
C GLU A 27 18.46 53.29 -25.09
N PRO A 28 19.61 52.91 -24.51
CA PRO A 28 20.75 53.79 -24.38
C PRO A 28 21.39 54.17 -25.72
N MET A 29 21.24 53.34 -26.76
CA MET A 29 21.75 53.65 -28.10
C MET A 29 20.93 54.74 -28.78
N VAL A 30 19.59 54.72 -28.57
CA VAL A 30 18.70 55.79 -29.03
C VAL A 30 19.13 57.13 -28.41
N ASP A 31 19.28 57.16 -27.09
CA ASP A 31 19.70 58.38 -26.38
C ASP A 31 21.06 58.97 -26.91
N VAL A 32 22.02 58.05 -27.10
CA VAL A 32 23.34 58.45 -27.62
C VAL A 32 23.24 58.94 -29.07
N ALA A 33 22.46 58.26 -29.91
CA ALA A 33 22.28 58.64 -31.29
C ALA A 33 21.62 60.04 -31.40
N GLU A 34 20.58 60.30 -30.64
CA GLU A 34 19.89 61.61 -30.59
C GLU A 34 20.79 62.71 -30.06
N ILE A 35 21.56 62.46 -28.99
CA ILE A 35 22.52 63.46 -28.45
C ILE A 35 23.59 63.82 -29.48
N LEU A 36 24.17 62.81 -30.14
CA LEU A 36 25.22 63.04 -31.13
C LEU A 36 24.65 63.72 -32.37
N ALA A 37 23.47 63.33 -32.84
CA ALA A 37 22.81 64.01 -33.98
C ALA A 37 22.45 65.46 -33.66
N ALA A 38 21.95 65.75 -32.45
CA ALA A 38 21.67 67.13 -32.01
C ALA A 38 22.94 68.01 -31.91
N LEU A 39 24.06 67.42 -31.46
CA LEU A 39 25.36 68.13 -31.43
C LEU A 39 25.86 68.49 -32.84
N LEU A 40 25.63 67.61 -33.83
CA LEU A 40 25.97 67.90 -35.23
C LEU A 40 25.02 68.92 -35.83
N SER A 41 23.74 68.87 -35.54
CA SER A 41 22.71 69.82 -36.02
C SER A 41 23.01 71.30 -35.62
N ASN A 42 23.66 71.47 -34.50
CA ASN A 42 23.98 72.83 -33.97
C ASN A 42 25.33 73.36 -34.42
N GLN A 43 26.00 72.78 -35.42
CA GLN A 43 27.27 73.28 -35.92
C GLN A 43 27.10 74.40 -36.94
N PRO A 44 28.01 75.41 -36.94
CA PRO A 44 27.86 76.56 -37.84
C PRO A 44 28.22 76.26 -39.31
N THR A 45 28.82 75.07 -39.56
CA THR A 45 29.19 74.65 -40.92
C THR A 45 28.26 73.54 -41.35
N HIS A 46 27.64 73.67 -42.55
CA HIS A 46 26.75 72.63 -43.14
C HIS A 46 27.51 71.42 -43.68
N ASP A 47 28.76 71.27 -43.26
CA ASP A 47 29.56 70.10 -43.64
C ASP A 47 29.22 68.94 -42.77
N LEU A 48 28.58 67.92 -43.37
CA LEU A 48 28.24 66.64 -42.70
C LEU A 48 29.49 65.81 -42.43
N ALA A 49 30.66 66.18 -43.01
CA ALA A 49 31.90 65.53 -42.62
C ALA A 49 32.18 65.83 -41.15
N ALA A 50 32.35 64.78 -40.35
CA ALA A 50 32.58 64.95 -38.92
C ALA A 50 33.76 65.90 -38.69
N PRO A 51 33.59 66.99 -37.86
CA PRO A 51 34.65 67.94 -37.60
C PRO A 51 35.92 67.22 -37.15
N GLU A 52 37.08 67.73 -37.51
CA GLU A 52 38.39 67.19 -37.12
C GLU A 52 38.45 66.89 -35.61
N ALA A 53 37.82 67.77 -34.80
CA ALA A 53 37.73 67.58 -33.34
C ALA A 53 36.98 66.26 -32.94
N TRP A 54 35.99 65.85 -33.72
CA TRP A 54 35.27 64.61 -33.49
C TRP A 54 36.07 63.35 -33.89
N GLN A 55 36.80 63.48 -35.04
CA GLN A 55 37.72 62.44 -35.50
C GLN A 55 38.83 62.16 -34.50
N LEU A 56 39.46 63.30 -34.01
CA LEU A 56 40.46 63.23 -32.94
C LEU A 56 39.91 62.79 -31.63
N GLY A 57 38.70 63.22 -31.27
CA GLY A 57 37.99 62.75 -30.07
C GLY A 57 37.72 61.24 -30.09
N MET A 58 37.19 60.73 -31.19
CA MET A 58 36.90 59.26 -31.33
C MET A 58 38.17 58.42 -31.35
N SER A 59 39.23 58.88 -32.02
CA SER A 59 40.51 58.17 -31.99
C SER A 59 41.12 58.15 -30.59
N SER A 60 41.00 59.21 -29.82
CA SER A 60 41.44 59.29 -28.42
C SER A 60 40.62 58.36 -27.49
N VAL A 61 39.31 58.32 -27.69
CA VAL A 61 38.43 57.38 -26.91
C VAL A 61 38.76 55.95 -27.20
N LYS A 62 39.07 55.59 -28.44
CA LYS A 62 39.44 54.19 -28.81
C LYS A 62 40.78 53.74 -28.27
N THR A 63 41.75 54.68 -28.18
CA THR A 63 43.10 54.36 -27.69
C THR A 63 43.23 54.45 -26.18
N ARG A 64 42.32 55.13 -25.50
CA ARG A 64 42.32 55.27 -24.05
C ARG A 64 41.87 53.97 -23.35
N PRO A 65 42.71 53.36 -22.46
CA PRO A 65 42.27 52.22 -21.68
C PRO A 65 41.17 52.64 -20.71
N LEU A 66 40.04 51.92 -20.76
CA LEU A 66 38.93 52.11 -19.87
C LEU A 66 38.98 50.98 -18.78
N HIS A 67 38.95 51.37 -17.50
CA HIS A 67 38.93 50.45 -16.40
C HIS A 67 37.64 50.65 -15.60
N ALA A 68 36.51 50.28 -16.19
CA ALA A 68 35.22 50.38 -15.53
C ALA A 68 34.71 48.98 -15.12
N GLN A 69 34.67 48.75 -13.82
CA GLN A 69 34.07 47.51 -13.26
C GLN A 69 32.56 47.68 -13.15
N ILE A 70 31.84 47.02 -14.01
CA ILE A 70 30.36 47.00 -14.01
C ILE A 70 29.91 45.62 -13.47
N TYR A 71 29.58 45.54 -12.20
CA TYR A 71 29.34 44.29 -11.50
C TYR A 71 30.50 43.29 -11.69
N ASN A 72 30.28 42.19 -12.42
CA ASN A 72 31.28 41.17 -12.71
C ASN A 72 31.96 41.35 -14.07
N LEU A 73 31.64 42.42 -14.80
CA LEU A 73 32.19 42.71 -16.11
C LEU A 73 33.21 43.85 -16.01
N MET A 74 34.42 43.60 -16.46
CA MET A 74 35.44 44.65 -16.65
C MET A 74 35.30 45.19 -18.08
N LYS A 75 34.93 46.48 -18.20
CA LYS A 75 34.85 47.17 -19.48
C LYS A 75 36.15 47.86 -19.74
N GLU A 76 36.89 47.42 -20.75
CA GLU A 76 38.23 47.89 -21.09
C GLU A 76 38.24 48.86 -22.28
N LYS A 77 37.20 48.83 -23.14
CA LYS A 77 37.10 49.61 -24.37
C LYS A 77 35.67 50.11 -24.58
N VAL A 78 35.53 51.22 -25.28
CA VAL A 78 34.28 51.68 -25.86
C VAL A 78 34.01 50.80 -27.10
N LEU A 79 32.87 50.14 -27.14
CA LEU A 79 32.46 49.22 -28.24
C LEU A 79 31.33 49.84 -29.07
N MET A 80 31.11 51.12 -28.98
CA MET A 80 30.05 51.83 -29.69
C MET A 80 30.72 52.79 -30.69
N ASP A 81 30.32 52.61 -31.92
CA ASP A 81 30.79 53.49 -33.06
C ASP A 81 29.59 54.11 -33.74
N PHE A 82 29.80 55.04 -34.64
CA PHE A 82 28.73 55.65 -35.39
C PHE A 82 29.20 55.95 -36.82
N TYR A 83 28.28 56.03 -37.72
CA TYR A 83 28.49 56.61 -39.08
C TYR A 83 27.47 57.68 -39.37
N ILE A 84 27.81 58.53 -40.35
CA ILE A 84 27.00 59.67 -40.81
C ILE A 84 26.74 59.49 -42.31
N THR A 85 25.47 59.67 -42.70
CA THR A 85 25.06 59.66 -44.11
C THR A 85 24.50 60.99 -44.49
N ASP A 86 24.54 61.31 -45.79
CA ASP A 86 23.84 62.44 -46.38
C ASP A 86 22.34 62.14 -46.57
N THR A 87 21.62 63.05 -47.24
CA THR A 87 20.20 62.95 -47.59
C THR A 87 19.89 61.80 -48.58
N GLU A 88 20.86 61.36 -49.36
CA GLU A 88 20.77 60.28 -50.33
C GLU A 88 21.06 58.93 -49.63
N GLY A 89 21.53 58.87 -48.38
CA GLY A 89 21.92 57.71 -47.62
C GLY A 89 23.36 57.27 -47.89
N THR A 90 24.20 58.13 -48.52
CA THR A 90 25.59 57.79 -48.78
C THR A 90 26.45 58.11 -47.54
N ILE A 91 27.38 57.23 -47.18
CA ILE A 91 28.26 57.39 -46.03
C ILE A 91 29.22 58.52 -46.27
N VAL A 92 29.17 59.52 -45.37
CA VAL A 92 30.09 60.67 -45.34
C VAL A 92 31.22 60.46 -44.33
N TYR A 93 30.93 59.77 -43.23
CA TYR A 93 31.89 59.43 -42.16
C TYR A 93 31.56 58.16 -41.46
N ASP A 94 32.56 57.39 -41.11
CA ASP A 94 32.42 56.23 -40.21
C ASP A 94 33.52 56.18 -39.15
N SER A 95 33.17 56.20 -37.89
CA SER A 95 34.10 56.11 -36.77
C SER A 95 34.77 54.81 -36.58
N GLY A 96 34.14 53.69 -37.02
CA GLY A 96 34.52 52.33 -36.76
C GLY A 96 35.17 51.56 -37.89
N GLU A 97 35.33 52.15 -39.06
CA GLU A 97 35.85 51.49 -40.27
C GLU A 97 34.98 50.33 -40.77
N LEU A 98 33.67 50.36 -40.44
CA LEU A 98 32.70 49.33 -40.87
C LEU A 98 32.40 49.46 -42.36
N ALA A 99 32.36 50.68 -42.87
CA ALA A 99 32.00 51.01 -44.24
C ALA A 99 32.93 52.05 -44.81
N ALA A 100 33.09 52.03 -46.12
CA ALA A 100 33.88 53.05 -46.80
C ALA A 100 33.05 54.34 -47.03
N VAL A 101 33.70 55.48 -46.94
CA VAL A 101 33.10 56.77 -47.34
C VAL A 101 32.69 56.67 -48.80
N GLY A 102 31.41 56.95 -49.10
CA GLY A 102 30.82 56.83 -50.42
C GLY A 102 29.97 55.59 -50.62
N ASP A 103 29.91 54.69 -49.67
CA ASP A 103 29.02 53.51 -49.72
C ASP A 103 27.55 53.94 -49.58
N ASP A 104 26.65 53.33 -50.35
CA ASP A 104 25.22 53.56 -50.28
C ASP A 104 24.53 52.69 -49.21
N PHE A 105 24.04 53.35 -48.17
CA PHE A 105 23.32 52.79 -47.06
C PHE A 105 21.81 53.11 -47.07
N SER A 106 21.30 53.73 -48.16
CA SER A 106 19.89 54.10 -48.32
C SER A 106 18.92 52.94 -48.20
N ILE A 107 19.39 51.72 -48.52
CA ILE A 107 18.61 50.46 -48.44
C ILE A 107 18.38 49.98 -47.01
N TYR A 108 19.26 50.35 -46.08
CA TYR A 108 19.20 49.88 -44.72
C TYR A 108 18.11 50.57 -43.91
N ARG A 109 17.44 49.83 -43.07
CA ARG A 109 16.25 50.26 -42.34
C ARG A 109 16.52 51.43 -41.41
N ASP A 110 17.65 51.45 -40.71
CA ASP A 110 18.09 52.54 -39.81
C ASP A 110 18.24 53.89 -40.56
N VAL A 111 18.86 53.91 -41.74
CA VAL A 111 18.99 55.10 -42.56
C VAL A 111 17.65 55.43 -43.24
N ARG A 112 17.03 54.45 -43.90
CA ARG A 112 15.83 54.68 -44.72
C ARG A 112 14.64 55.23 -43.92
N LEU A 113 14.40 54.69 -42.70
CA LEU A 113 13.29 55.19 -41.86
C LEU A 113 13.60 56.53 -41.24
N THR A 114 14.84 56.75 -40.78
CA THR A 114 15.26 58.02 -40.17
C THR A 114 15.21 59.17 -41.17
N LEU A 115 15.60 58.97 -42.44
CA LEU A 115 15.43 59.96 -43.50
C LEU A 115 13.97 60.38 -43.77
N LYS A 116 13.00 59.51 -43.40
CA LYS A 116 11.56 59.78 -43.48
C LYS A 116 11.00 60.45 -42.22
N GLY A 117 11.82 60.66 -41.21
CA GLY A 117 11.40 61.16 -39.91
C GLY A 117 10.77 60.06 -39.02
N GLU A 118 10.93 58.76 -39.38
CA GLU A 118 10.47 57.63 -38.60
C GLU A 118 11.64 57.02 -37.80
N TYR A 119 11.32 56.34 -36.72
CA TYR A 119 12.32 55.63 -35.95
C TYR A 119 12.98 54.50 -36.76
N GLY A 120 14.28 54.57 -36.94
CA GLY A 120 15.10 53.67 -37.69
C GLY A 120 16.05 52.82 -36.81
N ALA A 121 15.82 51.56 -36.69
CA ALA A 121 16.75 50.64 -36.08
C ALA A 121 16.82 49.32 -36.87
N ARG A 122 17.97 48.67 -36.85
CA ARG A 122 18.19 47.34 -37.44
C ARG A 122 19.19 46.53 -36.61
N SER A 123 19.08 45.24 -36.73
CA SER A 123 20.11 44.30 -36.31
C SER A 123 20.51 43.46 -37.50
N SER A 124 21.78 43.46 -37.88
CA SER A 124 22.31 42.66 -38.98
C SER A 124 23.54 41.87 -38.54
N ARG A 125 23.74 40.70 -39.13
CA ARG A 125 24.92 39.89 -38.88
C ARG A 125 26.00 40.26 -39.86
N THR A 126 27.24 40.38 -39.38
CA THR A 126 28.42 40.56 -40.23
C THR A 126 28.82 39.27 -40.91
N ASP A 127 28.58 38.13 -40.22
CA ASP A 127 28.75 36.77 -40.73
C ASP A 127 27.42 36.04 -40.54
N GLU A 128 26.82 35.50 -41.62
CA GLU A 128 25.55 34.80 -41.59
C GLU A 128 25.61 33.48 -40.77
N GLU A 129 26.80 32.85 -40.76
CA GLU A 129 27.00 31.59 -40.05
C GLU A 129 27.27 31.77 -38.53
N ASP A 130 27.77 32.96 -38.12
CA ASP A 130 28.00 33.24 -36.70
C ASP A 130 26.87 34.10 -36.09
N PRO A 131 25.95 33.49 -35.29
CA PRO A 131 24.90 34.23 -34.61
C PRO A 131 25.44 35.32 -33.68
N THR A 132 26.69 35.21 -33.21
CA THR A 132 27.31 36.19 -32.31
C THR A 132 27.92 37.41 -33.04
N SER A 133 27.95 37.40 -34.37
CA SER A 133 28.43 38.50 -35.22
C SER A 133 27.41 39.62 -35.36
N SER A 134 26.27 39.55 -34.68
CA SER A 134 25.20 40.53 -34.75
C SER A 134 25.65 41.92 -34.27
N VAL A 135 25.32 42.94 -35.05
CA VAL A 135 25.53 44.34 -34.76
C VAL A 135 24.17 45.06 -34.77
N MET A 136 23.90 45.83 -33.74
CA MET A 136 22.72 46.67 -33.64
C MET A 136 23.04 48.08 -34.12
N TYR A 137 22.15 48.69 -34.89
CA TYR A 137 22.23 49.99 -35.49
C TYR A 137 20.99 50.80 -35.09
N VAL A 138 21.18 52.04 -34.69
CA VAL A 138 20.11 52.97 -34.33
C VAL A 138 20.40 54.32 -34.98
N GLY A 139 19.50 54.75 -35.86
CA GLY A 139 19.62 56.04 -36.59
C GLY A 139 18.87 57.15 -35.87
N ALA A 140 19.49 58.35 -35.88
CA ALA A 140 18.89 59.61 -35.43
C ALA A 140 19.03 60.63 -36.54
N PRO A 141 18.03 61.50 -36.79
CA PRO A 141 18.09 62.51 -37.86
C PRO A 141 18.98 63.65 -37.46
N ILE A 142 19.84 64.12 -38.43
CA ILE A 142 20.61 65.37 -38.30
C ILE A 142 19.75 66.50 -38.92
N MET A 143 19.32 67.42 -38.06
CA MET A 143 18.36 68.45 -38.46
C MET A 143 19.06 69.80 -38.81
N HIS A 144 18.56 70.44 -39.82
CA HIS A 144 18.86 71.88 -40.04
C HIS A 144 17.54 72.64 -40.14
N GLY A 145 17.18 73.33 -39.06
CA GLY A 145 15.85 73.89 -38.92
C GLY A 145 14.81 72.77 -38.78
N GLU A 146 13.87 72.63 -39.74
CA GLU A 146 12.89 71.62 -39.83
C GLU A 146 13.20 70.48 -40.85
N GLU A 147 14.32 70.63 -41.58
CA GLU A 147 14.70 69.66 -42.62
C GLU A 147 15.76 68.69 -42.13
N ILE A 148 15.63 67.42 -42.55
CA ILE A 148 16.61 66.36 -42.28
C ILE A 148 17.71 66.48 -43.35
N ILE A 149 18.96 66.82 -42.93
CA ILE A 149 20.13 66.97 -43.79
C ILE A 149 21.01 65.71 -43.86
N GLY A 150 20.73 64.67 -43.00
CA GLY A 150 21.46 63.43 -42.97
C GLY A 150 21.01 62.55 -41.81
N VAL A 151 21.65 61.39 -41.63
CA VAL A 151 21.41 60.47 -40.55
C VAL A 151 22.72 60.16 -39.84
N LEU A 152 22.69 60.21 -38.50
CA LEU A 152 23.73 59.64 -37.67
C LEU A 152 23.23 58.31 -37.14
N SER A 153 23.91 57.20 -37.48
CA SER A 153 23.56 55.87 -36.98
C SER A 153 24.64 55.37 -36.05
N VAL A 154 24.25 55.14 -34.80
CA VAL A 154 25.12 54.54 -33.80
C VAL A 154 25.04 53.04 -33.92
N TYR A 155 26.18 52.34 -33.88
CA TYR A 155 26.20 50.90 -33.93
C TYR A 155 27.08 50.26 -32.86
N LYS A 156 26.67 49.03 -32.45
CA LYS A 156 27.34 48.27 -31.37
C LYS A 156 27.30 46.79 -31.66
N PRO A 157 28.45 46.08 -31.61
CA PRO A 157 28.49 44.62 -31.67
C PRO A 157 27.80 44.00 -30.47
N GLN A 158 26.92 43.02 -30.71
CA GLN A 158 26.12 42.36 -29.69
C GLN A 158 26.77 41.06 -29.15
N ARG A 159 28.00 40.75 -29.53
CA ARG A 159 28.67 39.48 -29.25
C ARG A 159 28.66 39.10 -27.77
N SER A 160 29.04 39.95 -26.87
CA SER A 160 29.08 39.72 -25.42
C SER A 160 27.68 39.50 -24.83
N MET A 161 26.70 40.19 -25.41
CA MET A 161 25.30 40.11 -24.99
C MET A 161 24.64 38.83 -25.44
N LEU A 162 24.85 38.41 -26.69
CA LEU A 162 24.29 37.16 -27.22
C LEU A 162 24.83 35.94 -26.46
N LEU A 163 26.13 35.92 -26.13
CA LEU A 163 26.70 34.84 -25.28
C LEU A 163 26.06 34.82 -23.91
N PHE A 164 25.74 35.95 -23.30
CA PHE A 164 25.05 36.02 -22.01
C PHE A 164 23.60 35.51 -22.11
N ILE A 165 22.89 35.88 -23.19
CA ILE A 165 21.53 35.38 -23.45
C ILE A 165 21.54 33.85 -23.61
N ILE A 166 22.46 33.31 -24.41
CA ILE A 166 22.61 31.87 -24.62
C ILE A 166 22.88 31.13 -23.31
N GLU A 167 23.82 31.65 -22.51
CA GLU A 167 24.15 31.03 -21.21
C GLU A 167 22.97 31.10 -20.24
N THR A 168 22.26 32.25 -20.19
CA THR A 168 21.06 32.41 -19.34
C THR A 168 19.93 31.45 -19.78
N LYS A 169 19.67 31.33 -21.07
CA LYS A 169 18.71 30.40 -21.64
C LYS A 169 19.09 28.95 -21.26
N ARG A 170 20.37 28.59 -21.42
CA ARG A 170 20.88 27.26 -21.06
C ARG A 170 20.67 26.93 -19.59
N ARG A 171 20.98 27.87 -18.69
CA ARG A 171 20.76 27.70 -17.25
C ARG A 171 19.27 27.55 -16.92
N LEU A 172 18.43 28.38 -17.53
CA LEU A 172 16.98 28.32 -17.30
C LEU A 172 16.40 26.96 -17.73
N VAL A 173 16.81 26.44 -18.90
CA VAL A 173 16.42 25.10 -19.37
C VAL A 173 16.93 24.03 -18.44
N PHE A 174 18.18 24.11 -18.00
CA PHE A 174 18.77 23.14 -17.07
C PHE A 174 18.00 23.07 -15.76
N PHE A 175 17.74 24.20 -15.09
CA PHE A 175 16.97 24.24 -13.85
C PHE A 175 15.52 23.79 -14.06
N GLY A 176 14.92 24.14 -15.20
CA GLY A 176 13.59 23.70 -15.56
C GLY A 176 13.49 22.17 -15.71
N VAL A 177 14.46 21.57 -16.39
CA VAL A 177 14.52 20.09 -16.54
C VAL A 177 14.76 19.43 -15.17
N MET A 178 15.65 19.97 -14.35
CA MET A 178 15.90 19.48 -12.99
C MET A 178 14.64 19.54 -12.12
N ALA A 179 13.91 20.64 -12.16
CA ALA A 179 12.66 20.79 -11.43
C ALA A 179 11.60 19.77 -11.90
N MET A 180 11.49 19.56 -13.20
CA MET A 180 10.58 18.56 -13.77
C MET A 180 10.95 17.14 -13.32
N LEU A 181 12.23 16.78 -13.35
CA LEU A 181 12.71 15.48 -12.88
C LEU A 181 12.42 15.28 -11.38
N LEU A 182 12.60 16.34 -10.58
CA LEU A 182 12.27 16.30 -9.15
C LEU A 182 10.77 16.00 -8.92
N VAL A 183 9.89 16.68 -9.66
CA VAL A 183 8.43 16.47 -9.56
C VAL A 183 8.05 15.05 -9.98
N LEU A 184 8.64 14.55 -11.06
CA LEU A 184 8.37 13.19 -11.55
C LEU A 184 8.86 12.12 -10.57
N THR A 185 10.06 12.29 -10.00
CA THR A 185 10.61 11.35 -9.00
C THR A 185 9.81 11.37 -7.72
N LEU A 186 9.40 12.56 -7.24
CA LEU A 186 8.55 12.69 -6.07
C LEU A 186 7.17 12.05 -6.30
N GLY A 187 6.56 12.30 -7.45
CA GLY A 187 5.28 11.70 -7.82
C GLY A 187 5.34 10.17 -7.92
N TRP A 188 6.42 9.64 -8.51
CA TRP A 188 6.66 8.21 -8.58
C TRP A 188 6.85 7.61 -7.17
N PHE A 189 7.63 8.28 -6.32
CA PHE A 189 7.85 7.84 -4.93
C PHE A 189 6.55 7.84 -4.12
N LEU A 190 5.76 8.91 -4.19
CA LEU A 190 4.47 9.00 -3.51
C LEU A 190 3.50 7.91 -4.01
N SER A 191 3.44 7.69 -5.33
CA SER A 191 2.60 6.65 -5.91
C SER A 191 2.98 5.26 -5.40
N ARG A 192 4.28 4.96 -5.32
CA ARG A 192 4.76 3.68 -4.82
C ARG A 192 4.57 3.54 -3.30
N TRP A 193 4.74 4.60 -2.55
CA TRP A 193 4.68 4.57 -1.08
C TRP A 193 3.25 4.55 -0.53
N VAL A 194 2.31 5.21 -1.19
CA VAL A 194 0.92 5.32 -0.72
C VAL A 194 -0.04 4.46 -1.54
N THR A 195 -0.02 4.59 -2.86
CA THR A 195 -1.02 3.95 -3.72
C THR A 195 -0.88 2.43 -3.78
N HIS A 196 0.35 1.92 -3.77
CA HIS A 196 0.58 0.48 -3.87
C HIS A 196 0.11 -0.29 -2.60
N PRO A 197 0.43 0.15 -1.36
CA PRO A 197 -0.12 -0.47 -0.15
C PRO A 197 -1.65 -0.40 -0.07
N LEU A 198 -2.25 0.74 -0.45
CA LEU A 198 -3.71 0.89 -0.48
C LEU A 198 -4.39 -0.10 -1.43
N ARG A 199 -3.80 -0.35 -2.61
CA ARG A 199 -4.31 -1.36 -3.55
C ARG A 199 -4.25 -2.77 -2.96
N ARG A 200 -3.20 -3.09 -2.22
CA ARG A 200 -3.09 -4.38 -1.51
C ARG A 200 -4.18 -4.53 -0.44
N LEU A 201 -4.45 -3.48 0.32
CA LEU A 201 -5.49 -3.50 1.34
C LEU A 201 -6.89 -3.65 0.74
N THR A 202 -7.18 -2.94 -0.37
CA THR A 202 -8.45 -3.10 -1.10
C THR A 202 -8.61 -4.50 -1.68
N ALA A 203 -7.55 -5.09 -2.24
CA ALA A 203 -7.59 -6.47 -2.73
C ALA A 203 -7.80 -7.46 -1.58
N TYR A 204 -7.13 -7.25 -0.44
CA TYR A 204 -7.34 -8.04 0.77
C TYR A 204 -8.79 -7.96 1.26
N ALA A 205 -9.33 -6.76 1.43
CA ALA A 205 -10.73 -6.58 1.86
C ALA A 205 -11.73 -7.19 0.87
N ALA A 206 -11.47 -7.12 -0.44
CA ALA A 206 -12.29 -7.76 -1.46
C ALA A 206 -12.23 -9.29 -1.42
N ALA A 207 -11.07 -9.89 -1.13
CA ALA A 207 -10.93 -11.33 -0.97
C ALA A 207 -11.65 -11.82 0.30
N VAL A 208 -11.50 -11.09 1.41
CA VAL A 208 -12.23 -11.38 2.67
C VAL A 208 -13.75 -11.28 2.46
N SER A 209 -14.24 -10.32 1.70
CA SER A 209 -15.69 -10.20 1.42
C SER A 209 -16.24 -11.38 0.61
N LYS A 210 -15.41 -12.07 -0.16
CA LYS A 210 -15.76 -13.29 -0.90
C LYS A 210 -15.65 -14.56 -0.06
N GLY A 211 -15.22 -14.45 1.20
CA GLY A 211 -15.03 -15.58 2.10
C GLY A 211 -13.68 -16.28 1.94
N GLU A 212 -12.73 -15.70 1.20
CA GLU A 212 -11.36 -16.19 1.10
C GLU A 212 -10.60 -15.86 2.40
N ARG A 213 -9.53 -16.62 2.70
CA ARG A 213 -8.66 -16.41 3.87
C ARG A 213 -7.25 -15.99 3.46
N PRO A 214 -7.07 -14.81 2.85
CA PRO A 214 -5.74 -14.32 2.50
C PRO A 214 -4.97 -13.90 3.75
N GLU A 215 -3.64 -13.98 3.68
CA GLU A 215 -2.79 -13.41 4.73
C GLU A 215 -2.91 -11.88 4.78
N ALA A 216 -2.94 -11.32 6.00
CA ALA A 216 -2.99 -9.88 6.20
C ALA A 216 -1.74 -9.21 5.62
N PRO A 217 -1.87 -8.22 4.73
CA PRO A 217 -0.74 -7.58 4.09
C PRO A 217 0.02 -6.70 5.09
N LYS A 218 1.36 -6.88 5.16
CA LYS A 218 2.23 -6.02 5.97
C LYS A 218 2.25 -4.60 5.39
N MET A 219 1.78 -3.63 6.18
CA MET A 219 1.63 -2.23 5.76
C MET A 219 2.80 -1.37 6.22
N PRO A 220 3.39 -0.52 5.34
CA PRO A 220 4.43 0.43 5.71
C PRO A 220 3.82 1.66 6.40
N GLY A 221 4.52 2.17 7.43
CA GLY A 221 4.12 3.38 8.14
C GLY A 221 3.04 3.16 9.20
N TYR A 222 2.95 4.09 10.16
CA TYR A 222 2.10 3.95 11.34
C TYR A 222 0.59 3.90 10.99
N ASN A 223 0.11 4.85 10.20
CA ASN A 223 -1.33 4.97 9.89
C ASN A 223 -1.84 3.82 9.00
N LEU A 224 -1.05 3.37 8.02
CA LEU A 224 -1.43 2.24 7.17
C LEU A 224 -1.39 0.92 7.93
N ARG A 225 -0.49 0.79 8.91
CA ARG A 225 -0.44 -0.38 9.78
C ARG A 225 -1.69 -0.48 10.65
N ILE A 226 -2.11 0.62 11.30
CA ILE A 226 -3.35 0.66 12.09
C ILE A 226 -4.55 0.27 11.21
N LEU A 227 -4.62 0.78 9.98
CA LEU A 227 -5.71 0.45 9.07
C LEU A 227 -5.71 -1.04 8.71
N GLY A 228 -4.53 -1.64 8.49
CA GLY A 228 -4.38 -3.08 8.26
C GLY A 228 -4.83 -3.91 9.47
N GLU A 229 -4.36 -3.56 10.67
CA GLU A 229 -4.72 -4.22 11.93
C GLU A 229 -6.22 -4.10 12.23
N THR A 230 -6.82 -2.93 11.98
CA THR A 230 -8.26 -2.72 12.16
C THR A 230 -9.08 -3.55 11.16
N THR A 231 -8.62 -3.66 9.91
CA THR A 231 -9.29 -4.48 8.90
C THR A 231 -9.23 -5.96 9.26
N GLU A 232 -8.10 -6.41 9.81
CA GLU A 232 -7.95 -7.77 10.30
C GLU A 232 -8.86 -8.05 11.50
N ALA A 233 -8.93 -7.13 12.46
CA ALA A 233 -9.84 -7.24 13.60
C ALA A 233 -11.33 -7.28 13.14
N MET A 234 -11.69 -6.51 12.10
CA MET A 234 -13.02 -6.62 11.49
C MET A 234 -13.27 -8.00 10.86
N ARG A 235 -12.28 -8.57 10.17
CA ARG A 235 -12.39 -9.93 9.60
C ARG A 235 -12.65 -10.94 10.69
N GLU A 236 -11.83 -10.92 11.76
CA GLU A 236 -12.01 -11.83 12.91
C GLU A 236 -13.38 -11.67 13.56
N ALA A 237 -13.87 -10.45 13.73
CA ALA A 237 -15.20 -10.18 14.27
C ALA A 237 -16.32 -10.73 13.37
N LEU A 238 -16.18 -10.63 12.05
CA LEU A 238 -17.14 -11.18 11.09
C LEU A 238 -17.11 -12.71 11.06
N GLU A 239 -15.93 -13.33 11.14
CA GLU A 239 -15.80 -14.80 11.24
C GLU A 239 -16.43 -15.31 12.54
N ASN A 240 -16.13 -14.66 13.67
CA ASN A 240 -16.75 -14.99 14.95
C ASN A 240 -18.27 -14.85 14.90
N ARG A 241 -18.81 -13.83 14.26
CA ARG A 241 -20.26 -13.67 14.10
C ARG A 241 -20.88 -14.81 13.29
N LYS A 242 -20.31 -15.16 12.14
CA LYS A 242 -20.76 -16.31 11.33
C LYS A 242 -20.69 -17.62 12.12
N TYR A 243 -19.63 -17.78 12.90
CA TYR A 243 -19.47 -18.93 13.77
C TYR A 243 -20.60 -18.99 14.82
N VAL A 244 -20.92 -17.87 15.49
CA VAL A 244 -22.02 -17.79 16.46
C VAL A 244 -23.37 -18.05 15.78
N GLU A 245 -23.62 -17.50 14.58
CA GLU A 245 -24.86 -17.74 13.84
C GLU A 245 -25.03 -19.23 13.50
N SER A 246 -23.99 -19.91 13.00
CA SER A 246 -24.03 -21.35 12.72
C SER A 246 -24.20 -22.19 13.99
N TYR A 247 -23.57 -21.76 15.09
CA TYR A 247 -23.70 -22.39 16.40
C TYR A 247 -25.15 -22.34 16.91
N VAL A 248 -25.78 -21.14 16.88
CA VAL A 248 -27.17 -20.96 17.31
C VAL A 248 -28.12 -21.79 16.42
N GLN A 249 -27.87 -21.84 15.13
CA GLN A 249 -28.67 -22.63 14.20
C GLN A 249 -28.57 -24.12 14.50
N SER A 250 -27.39 -24.66 14.70
CA SER A 250 -27.16 -26.08 15.04
C SER A 250 -27.77 -26.44 16.40
N LEU A 251 -27.60 -25.59 17.40
CA LEU A 251 -28.22 -25.75 18.72
C LEU A 251 -29.75 -25.81 18.61
N THR A 252 -30.34 -24.92 17.83
CA THR A 252 -31.79 -24.86 17.62
C THR A 252 -32.30 -26.20 17.01
N HIS A 253 -31.56 -26.73 16.04
CA HIS A 253 -31.89 -28.00 15.42
C HIS A 253 -31.81 -29.17 16.41
N GLU A 254 -30.75 -29.26 17.22
CA GLU A 254 -30.54 -30.32 18.20
C GLU A 254 -31.54 -30.24 19.35
N MET A 255 -32.03 -29.03 19.73
CA MET A 255 -33.08 -28.87 20.74
C MET A 255 -34.49 -29.15 20.19
N LYS A 256 -34.74 -28.80 18.92
CA LYS A 256 -36.07 -28.99 18.31
C LYS A 256 -36.47 -30.46 18.21
N SER A 257 -35.52 -31.38 17.97
CA SER A 257 -35.76 -32.79 17.84
C SER A 257 -36.35 -33.44 19.13
N PRO A 258 -35.68 -33.33 20.31
CA PRO A 258 -36.23 -33.89 21.55
C PRO A 258 -37.54 -33.22 21.99
N VAL A 259 -37.65 -31.90 21.82
CA VAL A 259 -38.90 -31.19 22.12
C VAL A 259 -40.07 -31.69 21.27
N ALA A 260 -39.84 -31.92 19.97
CA ALA A 260 -40.86 -32.50 19.09
C ALA A 260 -41.24 -33.95 19.50
N GLY A 261 -40.26 -34.75 19.92
CA GLY A 261 -40.48 -36.10 20.45
C GLY A 261 -41.30 -36.11 21.73
N ILE A 262 -40.96 -35.20 22.68
CA ILE A 262 -41.74 -35.03 23.93
C ILE A 262 -43.17 -34.62 23.61
N ARG A 263 -43.35 -33.59 22.74
CA ARG A 263 -44.68 -33.10 22.38
C ARG A 263 -45.51 -34.17 21.68
N GLY A 264 -44.96 -34.88 20.69
CA GLY A 264 -45.68 -35.93 19.98
C GLY A 264 -46.07 -37.09 20.88
N ALA A 265 -45.19 -37.51 21.78
CA ALA A 265 -45.54 -38.55 22.77
C ALA A 265 -46.60 -38.07 23.77
N ALA A 266 -46.53 -36.79 24.18
CA ALA A 266 -47.54 -36.21 25.08
C ALA A 266 -48.91 -36.05 24.39
N GLU A 267 -48.96 -35.66 23.12
CA GLU A 267 -50.20 -35.57 22.33
C GLU A 267 -50.87 -36.94 22.20
N LEU A 268 -50.10 -38.01 21.97
CA LEU A 268 -50.62 -39.38 21.86
C LEU A 268 -51.15 -39.92 23.21
N LEU A 269 -50.64 -39.43 24.35
CA LEU A 269 -51.13 -39.85 25.69
C LEU A 269 -52.56 -39.37 26.00
N TYR A 270 -53.12 -38.46 25.22
CA TYR A 270 -54.52 -38.05 25.33
C TYR A 270 -55.48 -39.02 24.64
N GLU A 271 -54.98 -39.97 23.85
CA GLU A 271 -55.81 -40.99 23.22
C GLU A 271 -56.04 -42.17 24.16
N ASP A 272 -57.07 -42.99 23.89
CA ASP A 272 -57.29 -44.24 24.61
C ASP A 272 -56.23 -45.31 24.25
N LEU A 273 -55.23 -45.45 25.09
CA LEU A 273 -54.08 -46.30 24.89
C LEU A 273 -54.11 -47.52 25.78
N THR A 274 -53.55 -48.62 25.30
CA THR A 274 -53.21 -49.73 26.14
C THR A 274 -52.10 -49.36 27.16
N PRO A 275 -52.06 -50.02 28.34
CA PRO A 275 -51.05 -49.76 29.37
C PRO A 275 -49.61 -49.79 28.80
N GLU A 276 -49.32 -50.79 27.95
CA GLU A 276 -47.98 -50.93 27.34
C GLU A 276 -47.61 -49.81 26.44
N LYS A 277 -48.55 -49.26 25.66
CA LYS A 277 -48.29 -48.06 24.80
C LYS A 277 -48.15 -46.82 25.64
N ARG A 278 -48.90 -46.67 26.73
CA ARG A 278 -48.76 -45.55 27.65
C ARG A 278 -47.35 -45.49 28.29
N ASP A 279 -46.89 -46.69 28.78
CA ASP A 279 -45.55 -46.84 29.36
C ASP A 279 -44.44 -46.50 28.32
N LEU A 280 -44.64 -46.91 27.06
CA LEU A 280 -43.74 -46.64 25.97
C LEU A 280 -43.60 -45.07 25.73
N PHE A 281 -44.74 -44.37 25.65
CA PHE A 281 -44.72 -42.92 25.43
C PHE A 281 -44.20 -42.17 26.65
N LEU A 282 -44.49 -42.58 27.87
CA LEU A 282 -43.89 -42.03 29.08
C LEU A 282 -42.36 -42.24 29.10
N GLY A 283 -41.89 -43.42 28.73
CA GLY A 283 -40.49 -43.73 28.57
C GLY A 283 -39.81 -42.89 27.51
N ASN A 284 -40.50 -42.62 26.38
CA ASN A 284 -39.99 -41.70 25.34
C ASN A 284 -39.86 -40.26 25.86
N ILE A 285 -40.86 -39.76 26.57
CA ILE A 285 -40.80 -38.39 27.18
C ILE A 285 -39.63 -38.32 28.16
N GLN A 286 -39.46 -39.32 29.03
CA GLN A 286 -38.38 -39.38 30.00
C GLN A 286 -37.01 -39.40 29.31
N SER A 287 -36.83 -40.25 28.28
CA SER A 287 -35.57 -40.38 27.55
C SER A 287 -35.18 -39.11 26.80
N GLU A 288 -36.15 -38.44 26.13
CA GLU A 288 -35.89 -37.17 25.43
C GLU A 288 -35.66 -36.00 26.40
N SER A 289 -36.29 -36.01 27.59
CA SER A 289 -36.01 -35.02 28.64
C SER A 289 -34.59 -35.14 29.19
N ILE A 290 -34.14 -36.38 29.49
CA ILE A 290 -32.76 -36.66 29.93
C ILE A 290 -31.76 -36.25 28.85
N ARG A 291 -32.05 -36.56 27.58
CA ARG A 291 -31.22 -36.16 26.46
C ARG A 291 -31.06 -34.63 26.38
N LEU A 292 -32.18 -33.90 26.54
CA LEU A 292 -32.18 -32.42 26.50
C LEU A 292 -31.37 -31.85 27.67
N GLN A 293 -31.52 -32.39 28.87
CA GLN A 293 -30.73 -32.02 30.04
C GLN A 293 -29.24 -32.26 29.80
N THR A 294 -28.85 -33.42 29.32
CA THR A 294 -27.46 -33.78 29.00
C THR A 294 -26.85 -32.79 27.99
N LEU A 295 -27.63 -32.41 26.96
CA LEU A 295 -27.18 -31.45 25.96
C LEU A 295 -26.93 -30.08 26.59
N VAL A 296 -27.82 -29.59 27.48
CA VAL A 296 -27.63 -28.31 28.19
C VAL A 296 -26.41 -28.37 29.10
N ASP A 297 -26.24 -29.44 29.87
CA ASP A 297 -25.09 -29.61 30.77
C ASP A 297 -23.76 -29.65 30.01
N GLN A 298 -23.71 -30.33 28.85
CA GLN A 298 -22.54 -30.35 27.98
C GLN A 298 -22.20 -28.97 27.41
N LEU A 299 -23.22 -28.16 27.03
CA LEU A 299 -23.06 -26.82 26.56
C LEU A 299 -22.49 -25.88 27.64
N LEU A 300 -23.05 -25.95 28.84
CA LEU A 300 -22.58 -25.16 29.98
C LEU A 300 -21.14 -25.55 30.37
N ALA A 301 -20.80 -26.83 30.38
CA ALA A 301 -19.46 -27.31 30.65
C ALA A 301 -18.46 -26.82 29.60
N LEU A 302 -18.81 -26.93 28.30
CA LEU A 302 -17.96 -26.46 27.21
C LEU A 302 -17.78 -24.94 27.25
N SER A 303 -18.85 -24.16 27.43
CA SER A 303 -18.80 -22.70 27.55
C SER A 303 -17.93 -22.25 28.75
N SER A 304 -18.02 -22.98 29.88
CA SER A 304 -17.17 -22.71 31.03
C SER A 304 -15.69 -22.96 30.72
N LEU A 305 -15.37 -24.06 30.00
CA LEU A 305 -14.02 -24.41 29.60
C LEU A 305 -13.38 -23.39 28.65
N GLU A 306 -14.10 -22.97 27.62
CA GLU A 306 -13.60 -22.03 26.61
C GLU A 306 -13.23 -20.66 27.16
N ASN A 307 -13.91 -20.23 28.21
CA ASN A 307 -13.61 -18.97 28.89
C ASN A 307 -12.45 -19.04 29.88
N ARG A 308 -11.93 -20.25 30.15
CA ARG A 308 -10.84 -20.48 31.11
C ARG A 308 -9.48 -20.48 30.40
N LYS A 309 -8.52 -19.76 30.99
CA LYS A 309 -7.13 -19.76 30.52
C LYS A 309 -6.20 -20.59 31.39
N THR A 310 -6.64 -20.96 32.56
CA THR A 310 -5.86 -21.71 33.57
C THR A 310 -6.73 -22.75 34.27
N LEU A 311 -6.11 -23.80 34.78
CA LEU A 311 -6.76 -24.78 35.64
C LEU A 311 -7.20 -24.10 36.94
N GLY A 312 -8.37 -24.49 37.48
CA GLY A 312 -8.94 -23.92 38.70
C GLY A 312 -8.38 -24.55 39.97
N ALA A 313 -8.44 -25.87 40.07
CA ALA A 313 -8.00 -26.66 41.21
C ALA A 313 -7.27 -27.92 40.76
N PRO A 314 -6.08 -27.82 40.17
CA PRO A 314 -5.34 -28.96 39.67
C PRO A 314 -4.75 -29.77 40.86
N VAL A 315 -4.78 -31.09 40.66
CA VAL A 315 -4.19 -32.06 41.61
C VAL A 315 -3.38 -33.11 40.84
N LEU A 316 -2.55 -33.88 41.51
CA LEU A 316 -1.90 -35.05 40.90
C LEU A 316 -2.93 -36.17 40.72
N VAL A 317 -3.17 -36.56 39.48
CA VAL A 317 -4.17 -37.57 39.09
C VAL A 317 -3.47 -38.77 38.46
N SER A 318 -3.74 -39.97 38.92
CA SER A 318 -3.32 -41.20 38.26
C SER A 318 -4.26 -41.53 37.11
N LEU A 319 -3.73 -41.56 35.88
CA LEU A 319 -4.51 -41.90 34.69
C LEU A 319 -4.98 -43.38 34.74
N SER A 320 -4.19 -44.33 35.26
CA SER A 320 -4.58 -45.72 35.38
C SER A 320 -5.79 -45.90 36.30
N ALA A 321 -5.75 -45.23 37.48
CA ALA A 321 -6.88 -45.27 38.41
C ALA A 321 -8.16 -44.66 37.79
N MET A 322 -8.01 -43.52 37.07
CA MET A 322 -9.12 -42.86 36.40
C MET A 322 -9.70 -43.71 35.26
N VAL A 323 -8.86 -44.23 34.39
CA VAL A 323 -9.29 -45.11 33.27
C VAL A 323 -10.07 -46.30 33.80
N ARG A 324 -9.58 -46.96 34.86
CA ARG A 324 -10.29 -48.08 35.49
C ARG A 324 -11.66 -47.67 36.05
N ARG A 325 -11.79 -46.48 36.68
CA ARG A 325 -13.10 -45.98 37.14
C ARG A 325 -14.05 -45.74 35.97
N VAL A 326 -13.59 -45.12 34.91
CA VAL A 326 -14.43 -44.84 33.72
C VAL A 326 -14.84 -46.13 33.04
N VAL A 327 -13.94 -47.11 32.87
CA VAL A 327 -14.25 -48.41 32.28
C VAL A 327 -15.31 -49.15 33.11
N ASN A 328 -15.14 -49.24 34.44
CA ASN A 328 -16.11 -49.85 35.34
C ASN A 328 -17.50 -49.19 35.25
N HIS A 329 -17.55 -47.86 35.10
CA HIS A 329 -18.81 -47.14 34.93
C HIS A 329 -19.50 -47.47 33.59
N CYS A 330 -18.74 -47.71 32.55
CA CYS A 330 -19.25 -48.09 31.21
C CYS A 330 -19.62 -49.58 31.10
N GLU A 331 -19.15 -50.46 31.96
CA GLU A 331 -19.39 -51.90 31.87
C GLU A 331 -20.88 -52.28 31.83
N SER A 332 -21.73 -51.54 32.56
CA SER A 332 -23.20 -51.79 32.53
C SER A 332 -23.80 -51.52 31.14
N ASN A 333 -23.29 -50.59 30.38
CA ASN A 333 -23.74 -50.25 29.02
C ASN A 333 -23.12 -51.15 27.95
N THR A 334 -21.98 -51.79 28.24
CA THR A 334 -21.24 -52.64 27.31
C THR A 334 -21.71 -54.09 27.34
N LEU A 335 -22.39 -54.53 28.42
CA LEU A 335 -22.99 -55.87 28.51
C LEU A 335 -23.95 -56.20 27.35
N GLN A 336 -24.68 -55.23 26.87
CA GLN A 336 -25.57 -55.38 25.70
C GLN A 336 -24.83 -55.59 24.38
N LYS A 337 -23.64 -54.91 24.21
CA LYS A 337 -22.82 -54.98 23.00
C LYS A 337 -21.73 -56.08 23.09
N GLN A 338 -21.50 -56.70 24.23
CA GLN A 338 -20.43 -57.68 24.47
C GLN A 338 -19.05 -57.20 24.11
N ILE A 339 -18.76 -55.90 24.37
CA ILE A 339 -17.45 -55.26 24.08
C ILE A 339 -16.44 -55.72 25.14
N VAL A 340 -15.23 -56.04 24.67
CA VAL A 340 -14.10 -56.43 25.53
C VAL A 340 -13.16 -55.28 25.72
N PHE A 341 -12.91 -54.86 26.95
CA PHE A 341 -11.91 -53.89 27.32
C PHE A 341 -10.59 -54.56 27.65
N GLU A 342 -9.51 -54.03 27.12
CA GLU A 342 -8.14 -54.37 27.46
C GLU A 342 -7.40 -53.14 27.96
N VAL A 343 -7.06 -53.14 29.24
CA VAL A 343 -6.34 -52.00 29.85
C VAL A 343 -4.90 -52.42 30.13
N VAL A 344 -3.94 -51.71 29.57
CA VAL A 344 -2.50 -51.86 29.76
C VAL A 344 -2.00 -50.67 30.52
N ASP A 345 -1.60 -50.88 31.76
CA ASP A 345 -1.16 -49.82 32.68
C ASP A 345 0.36 -49.62 32.66
N CYS A 346 0.81 -48.50 33.20
CA CYS A 346 2.18 -48.09 33.39
C CYS A 346 2.38 -47.59 34.84
N GLU A 347 3.60 -47.75 35.43
CA GLU A 347 3.88 -47.34 36.80
C GLU A 347 3.94 -45.82 37.00
N ALA A 348 4.38 -45.07 36.01
CA ALA A 348 4.50 -43.62 36.08
C ALA A 348 3.42 -42.95 35.22
N ASP A 349 2.22 -42.79 35.79
CA ASP A 349 1.01 -42.38 35.08
C ASP A 349 0.35 -41.11 35.64
N THR A 350 1.06 -40.32 36.42
CA THR A 350 0.50 -39.14 37.07
C THR A 350 0.55 -37.89 36.22
N VAL A 351 -0.58 -37.19 36.14
CA VAL A 351 -0.75 -35.91 35.41
C VAL A 351 -1.21 -34.85 36.41
N TRP A 352 -0.67 -33.65 36.29
CA TRP A 352 -1.14 -32.48 37.03
C TRP A 352 -2.36 -31.88 36.34
N GLY A 353 -3.55 -31.99 36.94
CA GLY A 353 -4.77 -31.58 36.25
C GLY A 353 -6.02 -31.58 37.15
N GLU A 354 -7.12 -31.11 36.58
CA GLU A 354 -8.45 -31.15 37.19
C GLU A 354 -9.09 -32.54 36.92
N GLU A 355 -9.26 -33.32 37.99
CA GLU A 355 -9.77 -34.71 37.92
C GLU A 355 -11.09 -34.80 37.14
N PHE A 356 -12.05 -33.91 37.41
CA PHE A 356 -13.35 -33.88 36.74
C PHE A 356 -13.23 -33.65 35.22
N LEU A 357 -12.36 -32.77 34.76
CA LEU A 357 -12.20 -32.47 33.34
C LEU A 357 -11.52 -33.62 32.61
N LEU A 358 -10.50 -34.22 33.21
CA LEU A 358 -9.82 -35.39 32.65
C LEU A 358 -10.74 -36.62 32.59
N GLU A 359 -11.49 -36.87 33.66
CA GLU A 359 -12.45 -37.98 33.72
C GLU A 359 -13.56 -37.82 32.67
N THR A 360 -14.11 -36.63 32.53
CA THR A 360 -15.12 -36.30 31.50
C THR A 360 -14.55 -36.46 30.08
N ALA A 361 -13.31 -36.03 29.85
CA ALA A 361 -12.64 -36.17 28.54
C ALA A 361 -12.44 -37.66 28.19
N ILE A 362 -11.91 -38.45 29.10
CA ILE A 362 -11.72 -39.91 28.91
C ILE A 362 -13.08 -40.62 28.71
N SER A 363 -14.09 -40.26 29.51
CA SER A 363 -15.45 -40.79 29.35
C SER A 363 -16.05 -40.51 27.97
N ASN A 364 -15.88 -39.29 27.45
CA ASN A 364 -16.34 -38.94 26.09
C ASN A 364 -15.63 -39.74 24.99
N LEU A 365 -14.33 -39.94 25.09
CA LEU A 365 -13.59 -40.79 24.15
C LEU A 365 -13.99 -42.25 24.23
N LEU A 366 -14.13 -42.76 25.44
CA LEU A 366 -14.53 -44.15 25.65
C LEU A 366 -15.99 -44.42 25.18
N GLN A 367 -16.90 -43.44 25.43
CA GLN A 367 -18.29 -43.56 24.95
C GLN A 367 -18.32 -43.57 23.40
N ASN A 368 -17.51 -42.74 22.75
CA ASN A 368 -17.38 -42.76 21.29
C ASN A 368 -16.85 -44.12 20.80
N ALA A 369 -15.80 -44.66 21.43
CA ALA A 369 -15.25 -45.96 21.09
C ALA A 369 -16.30 -47.07 21.22
N ILE A 370 -17.13 -47.04 22.27
CA ILE A 370 -18.25 -48.00 22.51
C ILE A 370 -19.33 -47.82 21.43
N ASP A 371 -19.72 -46.60 21.14
CA ASP A 371 -20.81 -46.31 20.22
C ASP A 371 -20.50 -46.76 18.79
N PHE A 372 -19.26 -46.55 18.33
CA PHE A 372 -18.83 -46.89 16.98
C PHE A 372 -18.27 -48.32 16.81
N SER A 373 -17.98 -49.02 17.91
CA SER A 373 -17.56 -50.43 17.85
C SER A 373 -18.74 -51.37 17.55
N PRO A 374 -18.51 -52.40 16.75
CA PRO A 374 -19.49 -53.47 16.53
C PRO A 374 -19.72 -54.32 17.80
N ALA A 375 -20.82 -55.06 17.83
CA ALA A 375 -21.03 -56.04 18.88
C ALA A 375 -19.90 -57.10 18.91
N GLY A 376 -19.38 -57.42 20.09
CA GLY A 376 -18.19 -58.26 20.26
C GLY A 376 -16.88 -57.59 19.93
N GLY A 377 -16.90 -56.27 19.69
CA GLY A 377 -15.69 -55.47 19.41
C GLY A 377 -14.73 -55.39 20.60
N ARG A 378 -13.50 -54.95 20.32
CA ARG A 378 -12.45 -54.81 21.34
C ARG A 378 -12.04 -53.34 21.41
N ILE A 379 -11.89 -52.81 22.62
CA ILE A 379 -11.37 -51.48 22.91
C ILE A 379 -10.11 -51.66 23.77
N VAL A 380 -8.98 -51.17 23.28
CA VAL A 380 -7.68 -51.22 23.96
C VAL A 380 -7.34 -49.85 24.51
N LEU A 381 -7.08 -49.79 25.81
CA LEU A 381 -6.59 -48.58 26.49
C LEU A 381 -5.16 -48.87 26.96
N ARG A 382 -4.19 -48.10 26.44
CA ARG A 382 -2.79 -48.27 26.79
C ARG A 382 -2.26 -46.99 27.38
N ILE A 383 -1.68 -47.09 28.58
CA ILE A 383 -0.99 -45.98 29.22
C ILE A 383 0.50 -46.25 29.09
N SER A 384 1.25 -45.29 28.68
CA SER A 384 2.73 -45.30 28.61
C SER A 384 3.28 -43.99 29.08
N SER A 385 4.50 -43.96 29.59
CA SER A 385 5.18 -42.75 30.03
C SER A 385 6.62 -42.73 29.54
N THR A 386 7.09 -41.52 29.27
CA THR A 386 8.49 -41.19 29.06
C THR A 386 8.99 -40.36 30.26
N GLU A 387 10.22 -39.86 30.19
CA GLU A 387 10.73 -38.94 31.23
C GLU A 387 10.00 -37.61 31.30
N GLU A 388 9.35 -37.17 30.21
CA GLU A 388 8.75 -35.84 30.08
C GLU A 388 7.21 -35.90 29.95
N GLU A 389 6.62 -36.99 29.44
CA GLU A 389 5.23 -37.05 29.04
C GLU A 389 4.57 -38.37 29.46
N VAL A 390 3.25 -38.30 29.74
CA VAL A 390 2.37 -39.45 29.92
C VAL A 390 1.40 -39.50 28.77
N GLN A 391 1.23 -40.65 28.16
CA GLN A 391 0.39 -40.89 26.99
C GLN A 391 -0.72 -41.89 27.35
N LEU A 392 -1.95 -41.55 26.98
CA LEU A 392 -3.09 -42.47 26.96
C LEU A 392 -3.55 -42.70 25.54
N LEU A 393 -3.46 -43.95 25.06
CA LEU A 393 -3.94 -44.39 23.77
C LEU A 393 -5.23 -45.18 23.93
N ILE A 394 -6.28 -44.82 23.21
CA ILE A 394 -7.56 -45.50 23.15
C ILE A 394 -7.79 -45.96 21.71
N GLU A 395 -7.83 -47.24 21.49
CA GLU A 395 -8.06 -47.83 20.17
C GLU A 395 -9.35 -48.64 20.16
N ASP A 396 -10.25 -48.38 19.21
CA ASP A 396 -11.47 -49.14 18.98
C ASP A 396 -11.37 -50.06 17.75
N SER A 397 -12.38 -50.90 17.57
CA SER A 397 -12.54 -51.80 16.42
C SER A 397 -13.70 -51.41 15.51
N GLY A 398 -14.04 -50.10 15.47
CA GLY A 398 -15.10 -49.55 14.64
C GLY A 398 -14.75 -49.46 13.15
N ALA A 399 -15.62 -48.83 12.38
CA ALA A 399 -15.45 -48.65 10.93
C ALA A 399 -14.39 -47.64 10.56
N GLY A 400 -13.87 -46.85 11.53
CA GLY A 400 -12.98 -45.72 11.29
C GLY A 400 -13.74 -44.42 10.95
N ILE A 401 -13.01 -43.37 10.71
CA ILE A 401 -13.52 -42.03 10.36
C ILE A 401 -13.28 -41.79 8.86
N PRO A 402 -14.32 -41.45 8.07
CA PRO A 402 -14.14 -41.09 6.67
C PRO A 402 -13.15 -39.90 6.52
N GLU A 403 -12.33 -39.90 5.48
CA GLU A 403 -11.27 -38.92 5.29
C GLU A 403 -11.80 -37.48 5.26
N PHE A 404 -12.96 -37.26 4.62
CA PHE A 404 -13.62 -35.94 4.58
C PHE A 404 -14.10 -35.44 5.95
N ALA A 405 -14.22 -36.31 6.93
CA ALA A 405 -14.73 -36.01 8.28
C ALA A 405 -13.60 -35.70 9.28
N LEU A 406 -12.37 -36.14 9.03
CA LEU A 406 -11.25 -36.01 9.97
C LEU A 406 -11.00 -34.58 10.44
N ASP A 407 -11.11 -33.62 9.53
CA ASP A 407 -10.94 -32.19 9.86
C ASP A 407 -12.14 -31.57 10.61
N GLN A 408 -13.32 -32.23 10.53
CA GLN A 408 -14.59 -31.73 11.06
C GLN A 408 -15.01 -32.37 12.39
N ILE A 409 -14.39 -33.48 12.81
CA ILE A 409 -14.80 -34.21 14.04
C ILE A 409 -14.69 -33.37 15.32
N PHE A 410 -13.92 -32.27 15.26
CA PHE A 410 -13.77 -31.32 16.36
C PHE A 410 -14.69 -30.10 16.22
N ASP A 411 -15.51 -30.04 15.16
CA ASP A 411 -16.49 -28.96 15.00
C ASP A 411 -17.72 -29.26 15.89
N ARG A 412 -18.27 -28.21 16.50
CA ARG A 412 -19.43 -28.35 17.39
C ARG A 412 -20.64 -28.81 16.62
N PHE A 413 -21.39 -29.75 17.23
CA PHE A 413 -22.57 -30.39 16.65
C PHE A 413 -22.28 -31.23 15.39
N TYR A 414 -21.03 -31.43 15.03
CA TYR A 414 -20.67 -32.36 13.97
C TYR A 414 -20.71 -33.78 14.51
N SER A 415 -21.50 -34.63 13.87
CA SER A 415 -21.69 -36.02 14.30
C SER A 415 -21.94 -36.92 13.10
N LEU A 416 -21.24 -38.03 13.05
CA LEU A 416 -21.48 -39.11 12.12
C LEU A 416 -22.62 -40.02 12.61
N PRO A 417 -23.41 -40.60 11.69
CA PRO A 417 -24.43 -41.63 12.07
C PRO A 417 -23.79 -42.81 12.81
N ARG A 418 -24.40 -43.24 13.91
CA ARG A 418 -23.94 -44.39 14.65
C ARG A 418 -24.32 -45.68 13.93
N PRO A 419 -23.47 -46.73 13.92
CA PRO A 419 -23.81 -48.02 13.36
C PRO A 419 -25.06 -48.60 14.03
N GLY A 420 -26.09 -48.94 13.22
CA GLY A 420 -27.32 -49.56 13.70
C GLY A 420 -28.30 -48.61 14.42
N SER A 421 -28.11 -47.32 14.37
CA SER A 421 -29.02 -46.33 14.97
C SER A 421 -29.14 -45.08 14.06
N GLU A 422 -30.36 -44.60 13.84
CA GLU A 422 -30.61 -43.34 13.17
C GLU A 422 -30.31 -42.11 14.09
N ARG A 423 -30.06 -42.35 15.37
CA ARG A 423 -29.79 -41.29 16.36
C ARG A 423 -28.34 -40.78 16.22
N LYS A 424 -28.20 -39.51 16.05
CA LYS A 424 -26.92 -38.80 16.09
C LYS A 424 -26.53 -38.45 17.53
N SER A 425 -25.24 -38.37 17.81
CA SER A 425 -24.73 -37.82 19.08
C SER A 425 -24.82 -36.30 19.04
N SER A 426 -24.66 -35.65 20.21
CA SER A 426 -24.68 -34.19 20.32
C SER A 426 -23.57 -33.46 19.52
N GLY A 427 -22.52 -34.19 19.14
CA GLY A 427 -21.36 -33.59 18.47
C GLY A 427 -20.55 -32.60 19.34
N LEU A 428 -20.72 -32.64 20.66
CA LEU A 428 -20.02 -31.76 21.61
C LEU A 428 -18.89 -32.47 22.35
N GLY A 429 -18.89 -33.80 22.40
CA GLY A 429 -17.95 -34.59 23.20
C GLY A 429 -16.50 -34.40 22.80
N LEU A 430 -16.17 -34.46 21.50
CA LEU A 430 -14.80 -34.26 21.01
C LEU A 430 -14.31 -32.82 21.13
N CYS A 431 -15.20 -31.82 20.99
CA CYS A 431 -14.88 -30.43 21.28
C CYS A 431 -14.47 -30.26 22.75
N PHE A 432 -15.23 -30.86 23.67
CA PHE A 432 -14.90 -30.84 25.10
C PHE A 432 -13.53 -31.48 25.37
N VAL A 433 -13.26 -32.62 24.77
CA VAL A 433 -11.97 -33.33 24.92
C VAL A 433 -10.83 -32.46 24.46
N ARG A 434 -10.94 -31.81 23.30
CA ARG A 434 -9.90 -30.91 22.77
C ARG A 434 -9.62 -29.74 23.71
N GLU A 435 -10.65 -29.07 24.20
CA GLU A 435 -10.49 -27.90 25.09
C GLU A 435 -9.95 -28.34 26.46
N ALA A 436 -10.43 -29.48 27.03
CA ALA A 436 -9.92 -29.98 28.28
C ALA A 436 -8.44 -30.39 28.20
N VAL A 437 -8.03 -31.09 27.14
CA VAL A 437 -6.63 -31.46 26.90
C VAL A 437 -5.75 -30.25 26.70
N ALA A 438 -6.20 -29.25 25.91
CA ALA A 438 -5.48 -28.01 25.70
C ALA A 438 -5.27 -27.19 27.00
N LEU A 439 -6.31 -27.15 27.88
CA LEU A 439 -6.21 -26.50 29.19
C LEU A 439 -5.16 -27.17 30.10
N HIS A 440 -4.98 -28.49 29.94
CA HIS A 440 -3.94 -29.26 30.61
C HIS A 440 -2.57 -29.23 29.90
N ARG A 441 -2.39 -28.35 28.89
CA ARG A 441 -1.19 -28.28 28.03
C ARG A 441 -0.85 -29.60 27.34
N GLY A 442 -1.82 -30.45 27.18
CA GLY A 442 -1.69 -31.74 26.48
C GLY A 442 -1.93 -31.60 24.98
N LYS A 443 -1.74 -32.70 24.28
CA LYS A 443 -2.00 -32.85 22.85
C LYS A 443 -2.98 -33.97 22.62
N LEU A 444 -3.99 -33.72 21.77
CA LEU A 444 -4.97 -34.73 21.33
C LEU A 444 -4.74 -35.01 19.84
N THR A 445 -4.60 -36.30 19.50
CA THR A 445 -4.51 -36.77 18.11
C THR A 445 -5.55 -37.87 17.89
N ILE A 446 -6.38 -37.68 16.86
CA ILE A 446 -7.37 -38.71 16.45
C ILE A 446 -7.10 -39.11 15.01
N SER A 447 -6.94 -40.38 14.75
CA SER A 447 -6.65 -40.93 13.43
C SER A 447 -7.28 -42.32 13.25
N ASN A 448 -7.40 -42.77 12.02
CA ASN A 448 -7.71 -44.16 11.74
C ASN A 448 -6.50 -45.05 12.12
N ARG A 449 -6.77 -46.23 12.63
CA ARG A 449 -5.70 -47.18 12.98
C ARG A 449 -4.86 -47.53 11.77
N ALA A 450 -3.54 -47.61 11.97
CA ALA A 450 -2.61 -48.02 10.91
C ALA A 450 -2.79 -49.48 10.47
N THR A 451 -3.25 -50.31 11.38
CA THR A 451 -3.47 -51.74 11.13
C THR A 451 -4.88 -52.12 11.53
N GLY A 452 -5.66 -52.62 10.57
CA GLY A 452 -7.07 -53.02 10.79
C GLY A 452 -8.08 -51.88 10.65
N SER A 453 -9.34 -52.12 11.07
CA SER A 453 -10.37 -51.07 11.12
C SER A 453 -10.46 -50.48 12.53
N GLY A 454 -10.91 -49.23 12.64
CA GLY A 454 -11.12 -48.56 13.90
C GLY A 454 -10.41 -47.22 14.00
N VAL A 455 -10.61 -46.52 15.11
CA VAL A 455 -10.03 -45.24 15.43
C VAL A 455 -8.99 -45.39 16.53
N SER A 456 -7.95 -44.57 16.46
CA SER A 456 -6.93 -44.37 17.48
C SER A 456 -7.02 -42.94 18.00
N ALA A 457 -7.35 -42.78 19.28
CA ALA A 457 -7.33 -41.48 19.99
C ALA A 457 -6.18 -41.47 20.98
N GLU A 458 -5.25 -40.56 20.80
CA GLU A 458 -4.05 -40.40 21.59
C GLU A 458 -4.10 -39.09 22.36
N LEU A 459 -3.93 -39.19 23.67
CA LEU A 459 -3.83 -38.07 24.61
C LEU A 459 -2.41 -38.05 25.18
N VAL A 460 -1.71 -36.96 25.03
CA VAL A 460 -0.36 -36.76 25.56
C VAL A 460 -0.40 -35.61 26.56
N PHE A 461 0.06 -35.82 27.77
CA PHE A 461 0.14 -34.81 28.81
C PHE A 461 1.58 -34.68 29.30
N PRO A 462 2.03 -33.47 29.66
CA PRO A 462 3.32 -33.31 30.34
C PRO A 462 3.29 -34.05 31.67
N LEU A 463 4.39 -34.72 32.03
CA LEU A 463 4.53 -35.40 33.32
C LEU A 463 4.32 -34.41 34.47
N GLY A 464 3.55 -34.80 35.48
CA GLY A 464 3.07 -33.90 36.52
C GLY A 464 4.18 -33.27 37.34
N VAL A 465 4.66 -32.13 36.92
CA VAL A 465 5.44 -31.21 37.74
C VAL A 465 4.52 -30.07 38.17
N ALA A 466 4.29 -29.95 39.47
CA ALA A 466 3.60 -28.81 40.03
C ALA A 466 4.43 -27.53 39.74
N HIS A 467 3.93 -26.61 38.94
CA HIS A 467 4.48 -25.30 38.73
C HIS A 467 3.73 -24.26 39.56
#